data_ddb243a27ccb58205019208fbd6568c5
#
_entry.id   ddb243a27ccb58205019208fbd6568c5
#
_cell.length_a   1.000
_cell.length_b   1.000
_cell.length_c   1.000
_cell.angle_alpha   90.00
_cell.angle_beta   90.00
_cell.angle_gamma   90.00
#
_symmetry.space_group_name_H-M   'P 1'
#
loop_
_entity.id
_entity.type
_entity.pdbx_description
1 polymer ?
#
loop_
_entity_poly.entity_id
_entity_poly.type
_entity_poly.pdbx_seq_one_letter_code
_entity_poly.pdbx_strand_id
1 'polypeptide(L)'
;MARKGLWGVGATFISYGDIKEVLPDNVVTGASLSAKDISVNGFYSRDLNERWRGGLSLKFLYSGLADYTSIGLCVDAGLSYYNSDKGFSFGFALKNIGAQLKAYEDERQKMPWDIQMGITQKMAHAPIRFSLTAQYLNRWKFDYIDNTDKEYDGDSF
;
A
#
# COMPACT_ATOMS: atom_id res chain seq x y z
N MET A 1 1.25 17.42 31.36
CA MET A 1 0.34 17.76 30.24
C MET A 1 -0.34 16.48 29.74
N ALA A 2 -1.67 16.49 29.60
CA ALA A 2 -2.39 15.34 29.07
C ALA A 2 -2.02 15.15 27.59
N ARG A 3 -1.43 14.00 27.24
CA ARG A 3 -1.08 13.64 25.87
C ARG A 3 -2.37 13.34 25.11
N LYS A 4 -2.80 14.27 24.29
CA LYS A 4 -4.03 14.12 23.51
C LYS A 4 -3.79 13.16 22.35
N GLY A 5 -4.66 12.16 22.22
CA GLY A 5 -4.72 11.34 21.02
C GLY A 5 -5.50 12.07 19.92
N LEU A 6 -5.15 11.83 18.67
CA LEU A 6 -5.87 12.28 17.49
C LEU A 6 -6.46 11.04 16.79
N TRP A 7 -7.71 11.14 16.41
CA TRP A 7 -8.36 10.12 15.60
C TRP A 7 -9.04 10.74 14.38
N GLY A 8 -9.25 9.97 13.37
CA GLY A 8 -9.96 10.39 12.17
C GLY A 8 -10.47 9.19 11.40
N VAL A 9 -11.38 9.47 10.48
CA VAL A 9 -11.97 8.51 9.55
C VAL A 9 -11.90 9.10 8.16
N GLY A 10 -11.58 8.26 7.18
CA GLY A 10 -11.59 8.60 5.76
C GLY A 10 -12.34 7.55 4.96
N ALA A 11 -12.92 7.97 3.86
CA ALA A 11 -13.54 7.07 2.90
C ALA A 11 -13.11 7.48 1.49
N THR A 12 -12.86 6.48 0.65
CA THR A 12 -12.55 6.65 -0.77
C THR A 12 -13.50 5.78 -1.57
N PHE A 13 -14.09 6.37 -2.59
CA PHE A 13 -14.93 5.68 -3.55
C PHE A 13 -14.35 5.89 -4.94
N ILE A 14 -14.14 4.80 -5.67
CA ILE A 14 -13.66 4.81 -7.04
C ILE A 14 -14.68 4.05 -7.89
N SER A 15 -15.15 4.67 -8.97
CA SER A 15 -15.96 4.03 -9.98
C SER A 15 -15.20 4.07 -11.30
N TYR A 16 -15.02 2.92 -11.90
CA TYR A 16 -14.34 2.80 -13.20
C TYR A 16 -15.29 2.96 -14.39
N GLY A 17 -16.56 3.27 -14.10
CA GLY A 17 -17.61 3.37 -15.13
C GLY A 17 -18.02 2.00 -15.67
N ASP A 18 -18.75 2.06 -16.79
CA ASP A 18 -19.22 0.86 -17.48
C ASP A 18 -18.22 0.48 -18.56
N ILE A 19 -17.58 -0.67 -18.41
CA ILE A 19 -16.68 -1.27 -19.38
C ILE A 19 -17.53 -2.15 -20.31
N LYS A 20 -17.61 -1.77 -21.59
CA LYS A 20 -18.34 -2.58 -22.58
C LYS A 20 -17.57 -3.85 -22.89
N GLU A 21 -18.24 -4.98 -22.77
CA GLU A 21 -17.66 -6.26 -23.16
C GLU A 21 -17.59 -6.34 -24.69
N VAL A 22 -16.39 -6.58 -25.23
CA VAL A 22 -16.15 -6.78 -26.66
C VAL A 22 -15.67 -8.22 -26.84
N LEU A 23 -16.43 -8.99 -27.60
CA LEU A 23 -16.03 -10.35 -28.00
C LEU A 23 -14.86 -10.32 -28.99
N PRO A 24 -14.11 -11.44 -29.13
CA PRO A 24 -12.97 -11.54 -30.06
C PRO A 24 -13.32 -11.17 -31.53
N ASP A 25 -14.57 -11.26 -31.91
CA ASP A 25 -15.09 -10.89 -33.25
C ASP A 25 -15.47 -9.41 -33.39
N ASN A 26 -15.02 -8.52 -32.48
CA ASN A 26 -15.38 -7.11 -32.45
C ASN A 26 -16.90 -6.83 -32.30
N VAL A 27 -17.69 -7.79 -31.87
CA VAL A 27 -19.10 -7.61 -31.58
C VAL A 27 -19.27 -7.10 -30.16
N VAL A 28 -19.83 -5.89 -30.01
CA VAL A 28 -20.20 -5.34 -28.70
C VAL A 28 -21.46 -6.07 -28.24
N THR A 29 -21.37 -6.91 -27.21
CA THR A 29 -22.49 -7.73 -26.71
C THR A 29 -23.54 -6.91 -25.95
N GLY A 30 -23.31 -5.61 -25.72
CA GLY A 30 -24.21 -4.79 -24.94
C GLY A 30 -24.18 -5.07 -23.42
N ALA A 31 -23.44 -6.07 -22.97
CA ALA A 31 -23.18 -6.28 -21.57
C ALA A 31 -22.17 -5.23 -21.06
N SER A 32 -22.48 -4.54 -19.99
CA SER A 32 -21.58 -3.60 -19.34
C SER A 32 -21.09 -4.19 -18.04
N LEU A 33 -19.77 -4.25 -17.89
CA LEU A 33 -19.10 -4.63 -16.65
C LEU A 33 -18.88 -3.37 -15.82
N SER A 34 -19.49 -3.28 -14.65
CA SER A 34 -19.26 -2.17 -13.74
C SER A 34 -18.23 -2.58 -12.69
N ALA A 35 -17.22 -1.74 -12.50
CA ALA A 35 -16.21 -1.93 -11.46
C ALA A 35 -16.26 -0.78 -10.45
N LYS A 36 -16.26 -1.11 -9.16
CA LYS A 36 -16.37 -0.15 -8.06
C LYS A 36 -15.47 -0.59 -6.90
N ASP A 37 -14.70 0.37 -6.38
CA ASP A 37 -13.89 0.16 -5.18
C ASP A 37 -14.32 1.14 -4.09
N ILE A 38 -14.48 0.62 -2.88
CA ILE A 38 -14.77 1.39 -1.68
C ILE A 38 -13.70 1.07 -0.64
N SER A 39 -13.08 2.11 -0.09
CA SER A 39 -12.16 1.98 1.04
C SER A 39 -12.62 2.88 2.17
N VAL A 40 -12.76 2.30 3.35
CA VAL A 40 -13.02 3.05 4.58
C VAL A 40 -11.87 2.80 5.53
N ASN A 41 -11.30 3.87 6.08
CA ASN A 41 -10.19 3.79 7.01
C ASN A 41 -10.44 4.63 8.26
N GLY A 42 -10.18 4.06 9.43
CA GLY A 42 -10.10 4.75 10.69
C GLY A 42 -8.66 4.77 11.18
N PHE A 43 -8.22 5.87 11.77
CA PHE A 43 -6.88 5.95 12.33
C PHE A 43 -6.88 6.62 13.69
N TYR A 44 -5.93 6.21 14.51
CA TYR A 44 -5.65 6.79 15.81
C TYR A 44 -4.15 7.01 15.96
N SER A 45 -3.75 8.18 16.44
CA SER A 45 -2.36 8.48 16.76
C SER A 45 -2.25 9.19 18.11
N ARG A 46 -1.13 8.97 18.81
CA ARG A 46 -0.86 9.55 20.11
C ARG A 46 0.62 9.87 20.27
N ASP A 47 0.90 10.97 20.95
CA ASP A 47 2.23 11.29 21.43
C ASP A 47 2.60 10.36 22.60
N LEU A 48 3.61 9.52 22.39
CA LEU A 48 4.16 8.62 23.42
C LEU A 48 5.01 9.39 24.41
N ASN A 49 5.82 10.31 23.88
CA ASN A 49 6.58 11.29 24.65
C ASN A 49 6.79 12.57 23.80
N GLU A 50 7.66 13.47 24.22
CA GLU A 50 7.93 14.75 23.52
C GLU A 50 8.50 14.58 22.11
N ARG A 51 9.14 13.44 21.84
CA ARG A 51 9.84 13.17 20.59
C ARG A 51 9.25 12.03 19.80
N TRP A 52 8.48 11.14 20.42
CA TRP A 52 7.91 9.97 19.81
C TRP A 52 6.40 10.04 19.68
N ARG A 53 5.91 9.71 18.50
CA ARG A 53 4.49 9.54 18.19
C ARG A 53 4.25 8.18 17.57
N GLY A 54 3.24 7.46 18.08
CA GLY A 54 2.76 6.20 17.52
C GLY A 54 1.37 6.36 16.92
N GLY A 55 1.06 5.55 15.92
CA GLY A 55 -0.25 5.53 15.29
C GLY A 55 -0.60 4.17 14.74
N LEU A 56 -1.90 3.92 14.68
CA LEU A 56 -2.52 2.72 14.10
C LEU A 56 -3.61 3.15 13.12
N SER A 57 -3.79 2.41 12.06
CA SER A 57 -4.90 2.58 11.12
C SER A 57 -5.54 1.23 10.82
N LEU A 58 -6.86 1.20 10.75
CA LEU A 58 -7.65 0.07 10.31
C LEU A 58 -8.32 0.44 8.98
N LYS A 59 -8.16 -0.40 7.96
CA LYS A 59 -8.71 -0.17 6.63
C LYS A 59 -9.63 -1.33 6.26
N PHE A 60 -10.83 -1.00 5.84
CA PHE A 60 -11.77 -1.90 5.21
C PHE A 60 -11.80 -1.61 3.72
N LEU A 61 -11.66 -2.65 2.90
CA LEU A 61 -11.63 -2.58 1.45
C LEU A 61 -12.77 -3.43 0.89
N TYR A 62 -13.54 -2.84 -0.01
CA TYR A 62 -14.58 -3.52 -0.77
C TYR A 62 -14.33 -3.26 -2.25
N SER A 63 -14.20 -4.31 -3.04
CA SER A 63 -14.04 -4.23 -4.48
C SER A 63 -15.11 -5.10 -5.14
N GLY A 64 -15.87 -4.51 -6.05
CA GLY A 64 -16.87 -5.19 -6.87
C GLY A 64 -16.50 -5.05 -8.34
N LEU A 65 -16.38 -6.19 -9.02
CA LEU A 65 -16.13 -6.27 -10.46
C LEU A 65 -17.16 -7.21 -11.07
N ALA A 66 -18.13 -6.66 -11.81
CA ALA A 66 -19.24 -7.41 -12.36
C ALA A 66 -19.96 -8.23 -11.26
N ASP A 67 -19.93 -9.56 -11.38
CA ASP A 67 -20.57 -10.50 -10.43
C ASP A 67 -19.63 -10.90 -9.28
N TYR A 68 -18.38 -10.44 -9.29
CA TYR A 68 -17.37 -10.79 -8.31
C TYR A 68 -17.24 -9.72 -7.24
N THR A 69 -17.14 -10.15 -5.98
CA THR A 69 -16.96 -9.26 -4.84
C THR A 69 -15.74 -9.71 -4.02
N SER A 70 -14.87 -8.77 -3.72
CA SER A 70 -13.74 -8.98 -2.82
C SER A 70 -13.85 -8.07 -1.60
N ILE A 71 -13.56 -8.61 -0.43
CA ILE A 71 -13.54 -7.89 0.84
C ILE A 71 -12.19 -8.10 1.50
N GLY A 72 -11.56 -7.01 1.92
CA GLY A 72 -10.29 -7.04 2.61
C GLY A 72 -10.30 -6.21 3.89
N LEU A 73 -9.49 -6.63 4.86
CA LEU A 73 -9.23 -5.91 6.09
C LEU A 73 -7.72 -5.80 6.28
N CYS A 74 -7.23 -4.57 6.50
CA CYS A 74 -5.81 -4.30 6.71
C CYS A 74 -5.61 -3.41 7.92
N VAL A 75 -4.46 -3.60 8.57
CA VAL A 75 -3.97 -2.75 9.65
C VAL A 75 -2.64 -2.15 9.25
N ASP A 76 -2.48 -0.86 9.51
CA ASP A 76 -1.19 -0.19 9.44
C ASP A 76 -0.76 0.22 10.84
N ALA A 77 0.54 0.18 11.10
CA ALA A 77 1.15 0.70 12.32
C ALA A 77 2.32 1.63 11.95
N GLY A 78 2.43 2.74 12.66
CA GLY A 78 3.49 3.71 12.41
C GLY A 78 4.09 4.25 13.70
N LEU A 79 5.38 4.53 13.64
CA LEU A 79 6.14 5.18 14.70
C LEU A 79 6.98 6.30 14.11
N SER A 80 6.93 7.47 14.71
CA SER A 80 7.75 8.61 14.29
C SER A 80 8.50 9.20 15.46
N TYR A 81 9.74 9.59 15.20
CA TYR A 81 10.60 10.32 16.08
C TYR A 81 10.90 11.70 15.49
N TYR A 82 10.82 12.73 16.28
CA TYR A 82 11.17 14.08 15.88
C TYR A 82 11.97 14.79 16.96
N ASN A 83 13.13 15.38 16.57
CA ASN A 83 13.94 16.20 17.43
C ASN A 83 14.05 17.58 16.78
N SER A 84 13.34 18.56 17.36
CA SER A 84 13.30 19.95 16.88
C SER A 84 14.67 20.63 16.94
N ASP A 85 15.43 20.36 17.99
CA ASP A 85 16.71 21.03 18.26
C ASP A 85 17.76 20.67 17.22
N LYS A 86 17.74 19.41 16.76
CA LYS A 86 18.63 18.88 15.73
C LYS A 86 18.05 18.95 14.32
N GLY A 87 16.78 19.32 14.17
CA GLY A 87 16.06 19.27 12.89
C GLY A 87 16.02 17.87 12.27
N PHE A 88 16.06 16.81 13.10
CA PHE A 88 16.11 15.41 12.68
C PHE A 88 14.76 14.73 12.91
N SER A 89 14.32 13.95 11.92
CA SER A 89 13.19 13.05 12.09
C SER A 89 13.48 11.67 11.52
N PHE A 90 12.89 10.68 12.15
CA PHE A 90 12.88 9.29 11.72
C PHE A 90 11.44 8.78 11.72
N GLY A 91 11.08 7.98 10.72
CA GLY A 91 9.79 7.33 10.60
C GLY A 91 9.94 5.85 10.30
N PHE A 92 9.08 5.04 10.89
CA PHE A 92 8.93 3.62 10.61
C PHE A 92 7.45 3.32 10.42
N ALA A 93 7.09 2.54 9.40
CA ALA A 93 5.73 2.12 9.16
C ALA A 93 5.66 0.67 8.68
N LEU A 94 4.72 -0.06 9.23
CA LEU A 94 4.23 -1.34 8.74
C LEU A 94 2.89 -1.08 8.07
N LYS A 95 2.75 -1.45 6.81
CA LYS A 95 1.56 -1.14 6.01
C LYS A 95 0.90 -2.39 5.45
N ASN A 96 -0.43 -2.33 5.36
CA ASN A 96 -1.26 -3.35 4.72
C ASN A 96 -1.08 -4.76 5.32
N ILE A 97 -0.84 -4.86 6.63
CA ILE A 97 -0.88 -6.14 7.33
C ILE A 97 -2.35 -6.57 7.41
N GLY A 98 -2.75 -7.54 6.61
CA GLY A 98 -4.13 -7.93 6.55
C GLY A 98 -4.38 -9.17 5.73
N ALA A 99 -5.66 -9.51 5.62
CA ALA A 99 -6.12 -10.64 4.86
C ALA A 99 -7.35 -10.26 4.02
N GLN A 100 -7.47 -10.91 2.89
CA GLN A 100 -8.68 -10.92 2.10
C GLN A 100 -9.68 -11.86 2.78
N LEU A 101 -10.81 -11.32 3.21
CA LEU A 101 -11.87 -12.08 3.88
C LEU A 101 -12.73 -12.83 2.87
N LYS A 102 -12.94 -12.23 1.69
CA LYS A 102 -13.62 -12.85 0.57
C LYS A 102 -12.79 -12.61 -0.69
N ALA A 103 -12.38 -13.68 -1.36
CA ALA A 103 -11.60 -13.66 -2.59
C ALA A 103 -12.52 -13.74 -3.81
N TYR A 104 -12.01 -13.29 -4.95
CA TYR A 104 -12.53 -13.69 -6.25
C TYR A 104 -12.15 -15.16 -6.45
N GLU A 105 -13.08 -16.06 -6.74
CA GLU A 105 -12.79 -17.47 -7.05
C GLU A 105 -11.86 -18.18 -6.06
N ASP A 106 -12.32 -18.51 -4.87
CA ASP A 106 -11.67 -19.37 -3.84
C ASP A 106 -10.12 -19.26 -3.63
N GLU A 107 -9.40 -18.49 -4.43
CA GLU A 107 -7.98 -18.22 -4.27
C GLU A 107 -7.75 -16.96 -3.42
N ARG A 108 -7.43 -17.16 -2.15
CA ARG A 108 -7.04 -16.08 -1.25
C ARG A 108 -5.69 -15.49 -1.64
N GLN A 109 -5.70 -14.30 -2.20
CA GLN A 109 -4.47 -13.56 -2.44
C GLN A 109 -3.93 -12.99 -1.12
N LYS A 110 -2.64 -13.21 -0.88
CA LYS A 110 -1.95 -12.57 0.25
C LYS A 110 -1.89 -11.07 -0.02
N MET A 111 -2.39 -10.28 0.91
CA MET A 111 -2.24 -8.83 0.81
C MET A 111 -0.77 -8.43 0.81
N PRO A 112 -0.35 -7.54 -0.09
CA PRO A 112 1.03 -7.08 -0.17
C PRO A 112 1.33 -6.15 1.01
N TRP A 113 1.83 -6.71 2.10
CA TRP A 113 2.31 -5.92 3.22
C TRP A 113 3.68 -5.29 2.92
N ASP A 114 3.97 -4.18 3.56
CA ASP A 114 5.18 -3.40 3.29
C ASP A 114 5.78 -2.86 4.58
N ILE A 115 7.12 -2.82 4.62
CA ILE A 115 7.90 -2.12 5.66
C ILE A 115 8.53 -0.90 5.02
N GLN A 116 8.29 0.24 5.64
CA GLN A 116 8.84 1.52 5.20
C GLN A 116 9.62 2.18 6.32
N MET A 117 10.75 2.78 5.98
CA MET A 117 11.56 3.58 6.88
C MET A 117 11.98 4.87 6.19
N GLY A 118 12.01 5.94 6.95
CA GLY A 118 12.43 7.24 6.42
C GLY A 118 13.19 8.05 7.44
N ILE A 119 14.16 8.81 6.96
CA ILE A 119 14.89 9.79 7.74
C ILE A 119 14.84 11.14 7.04
N THR A 120 14.79 12.18 7.84
CA THR A 120 14.85 13.57 7.34
C THR A 120 15.78 14.39 8.23
N GLN A 121 16.65 15.15 7.61
CA GLN A 121 17.55 16.06 8.29
C GLN A 121 17.41 17.48 7.71
N LYS A 122 17.10 18.43 8.55
CA LYS A 122 17.14 19.86 8.23
C LYS A 122 18.50 20.43 8.58
N MET A 123 19.11 21.19 7.69
CA MET A 123 20.38 21.88 7.96
C MET A 123 20.13 23.13 8.83
N ALA A 124 20.99 23.33 9.83
CA ALA A 124 20.82 24.44 10.78
C ALA A 124 21.05 25.81 10.16
N HIS A 125 21.95 25.91 9.17
CA HIS A 125 22.39 27.18 8.59
C HIS A 125 21.98 27.39 7.13
N ALA A 126 21.16 26.50 6.56
CA ALA A 126 20.66 26.61 5.20
C ALA A 126 19.18 26.18 5.14
N PRO A 127 18.37 26.78 4.27
CA PRO A 127 16.97 26.41 4.09
C PRO A 127 16.82 25.08 3.32
N ILE A 128 17.69 24.12 3.60
CA ILE A 128 17.76 22.82 2.91
C ILE A 128 17.33 21.72 3.86
N ARG A 129 16.55 20.79 3.33
CA ARG A 129 16.11 19.57 4.01
C ARG A 129 16.39 18.37 3.11
N PHE A 130 17.07 17.37 3.66
CA PHE A 130 17.29 16.09 3.01
C PHE A 130 16.35 15.07 3.58
N SER A 131 15.72 14.28 2.71
CA SER A 131 14.86 13.17 3.10
C SER A 131 15.25 11.94 2.28
N LEU A 132 15.38 10.81 2.98
CA LEU A 132 15.60 9.49 2.39
C LEU A 132 14.50 8.57 2.89
N THR A 133 13.83 7.88 1.97
CA THR A 133 12.78 6.91 2.31
C THR A 133 13.07 5.62 1.58
N ALA A 134 13.10 4.52 2.35
CA ALA A 134 13.16 3.16 1.84
C ALA A 134 11.79 2.49 1.99
N GLN A 135 11.34 1.84 0.93
CA GLN A 135 10.06 1.14 0.87
C GLN A 135 10.29 -0.31 0.45
N TYR A 136 9.30 -1.17 0.66
CA TYR A 136 9.35 -2.59 0.32
C TYR A 136 10.52 -3.34 0.96
N LEU A 137 10.89 -2.96 2.19
CA LEU A 137 12.01 -3.56 2.91
C LEU A 137 11.80 -5.04 3.25
N ASN A 138 10.58 -5.55 3.08
CA ASN A 138 10.24 -6.96 3.22
C ASN A 138 10.46 -7.78 1.94
N ARG A 139 10.84 -7.14 0.81
CA ARG A 139 11.00 -7.79 -0.49
C ARG A 139 12.41 -7.61 -1.03
N TRP A 140 13.41 -8.11 -0.33
CA TRP A 140 14.82 -8.01 -0.72
C TRP A 140 15.27 -9.13 -1.69
N LYS A 141 14.33 -9.87 -2.29
CA LYS A 141 14.67 -10.83 -3.34
C LYS A 141 14.79 -10.09 -4.66
N PHE A 142 16.00 -9.77 -5.05
CA PHE A 142 16.34 -9.42 -6.42
C PHE A 142 16.51 -10.75 -7.18
N ASP A 143 15.44 -11.35 -7.64
CA ASP A 143 15.51 -12.44 -8.60
C ASP A 143 15.95 -11.82 -9.93
N TYR A 144 17.25 -11.77 -10.11
CA TYR A 144 17.84 -11.49 -11.41
C TYR A 144 17.62 -12.76 -12.23
N ILE A 145 16.62 -12.75 -13.11
CA ILE A 145 16.44 -13.80 -14.10
C ILE A 145 17.55 -13.56 -15.13
N ASP A 146 18.65 -14.25 -14.94
CA ASP A 146 19.71 -14.32 -15.93
C ASP A 146 19.19 -15.17 -17.11
N ASN A 147 18.72 -14.49 -18.16
CA ASN A 147 18.27 -15.12 -19.40
C ASN A 147 19.45 -15.59 -20.27
N THR A 148 20.62 -15.84 -19.67
CA THR A 148 21.82 -16.24 -20.43
C THR A 148 21.86 -17.73 -20.76
N ASP A 149 20.96 -18.55 -20.21
CA ASP A 149 20.90 -20.00 -20.50
C ASP A 149 19.85 -20.34 -21.56
N LYS A 150 19.75 -19.54 -22.64
CA LYS A 150 19.33 -20.06 -23.92
C LYS A 150 20.57 -20.58 -24.62
N GLU A 151 21.03 -21.74 -24.16
CA GLU A 151 21.91 -22.60 -24.92
C GLU A 151 21.30 -22.82 -26.30
N TYR A 152 21.97 -22.25 -27.29
CA TYR A 152 21.67 -22.42 -28.70
C TYR A 152 22.10 -23.83 -29.02
N ASP A 153 21.21 -24.79 -28.81
CA ASP A 153 21.41 -26.14 -29.31
C ASP A 153 21.17 -26.11 -30.84
N GLY A 154 22.25 -25.73 -31.49
CA GLY A 154 22.36 -25.82 -32.92
C GLY A 154 22.73 -27.26 -33.29
N ASP A 155 21.76 -28.07 -33.59
CA ASP A 155 22.03 -29.30 -34.30
C ASP A 155 21.40 -29.21 -35.69
N SER A 156 22.35 -29.05 -36.58
CA SER A 156 22.31 -29.22 -38.01
C SER A 156 22.13 -30.69 -38.42
N PHE A 157 21.52 -30.84 -39.50
CA PHE A 157 21.40 -31.86 -40.55
C PHE A 157 20.01 -32.37 -40.78
#